data_35ea9107d676da6b188333b0e9cc52b6
#
_entry.id   35ea9107d676da6b188333b0e9cc52b6
#
_cell.length_a   1.000
_cell.length_b   1.000
_cell.length_c   1.000
_cell.angle_alpha   90.00
_cell.angle_beta   90.00
_cell.angle_gamma   90.00
#
_symmetry.space_group_name_H-M   'P 1'
#
loop_
_entity.id
_entity.type
_entity.pdbx_description
1 polymer ?
#
loop_
_entity_poly.entity_id
_entity_poly.type
_entity_poly.pdbx_seq_one_letter_code
_entity_poly.pdbx_strand_id
1 'polypeptide(L)'
;MRVAVIGSGFVGKATGSGLAKHNNEVVFVDVNPRLVAALREEGFEAYHPREYQSITTEMTMFCVPTPTVGKRIQLDILKEAVTSFAERLKTHDKYHVAVIRSTVPPETTRKKVLPLIEKISGKKAGKDFGLVMQPEYLREATAKADFERPWFLLIGEYDKKSGRAVEKLYKSFNTPIEHCTLEEAEIQKYVHNVYNAVKIAFFNEMRIALKKKGWDANKIFHATAESCEGMWNALYGIRDYGPFDGSCLPKDTRALLEWGEENNFYFGILDKVVEENVKHERLLGRNKKVSVNHIANVESL
;
A
#
# COMPACT_ATOMS: atom_id res chain seq x y z
N MET A 1 17.47 2.63 16.96
CA MET A 1 16.64 3.86 17.06
C MET A 1 15.49 3.60 18.01
N ARG A 2 14.96 4.66 18.62
CA ARG A 2 13.76 4.55 19.48
C ARG A 2 12.54 5.08 18.73
N VAL A 3 11.51 4.25 18.58
CA VAL A 3 10.33 4.51 17.73
C VAL A 3 9.04 4.35 18.53
N ALA A 4 8.15 5.33 18.43
CA ALA A 4 6.79 5.21 18.95
C ALA A 4 5.86 4.65 17.85
N VAL A 5 5.03 3.68 18.21
CA VAL A 5 3.97 3.14 17.36
C VAL A 5 2.62 3.50 17.97
N ILE A 6 1.90 4.37 17.29
CA ILE A 6 0.56 4.81 17.72
C ILE A 6 -0.49 3.97 17.01
N GLY A 7 -1.30 3.25 17.79
CA GLY A 7 -2.21 2.21 17.32
C GLY A 7 -1.52 0.85 17.30
N SER A 8 -1.92 -0.03 18.21
CA SER A 8 -1.32 -1.36 18.43
C SER A 8 -2.20 -2.50 17.93
N GLY A 9 -3.09 -2.21 16.99
CA GLY A 9 -3.84 -3.21 16.26
C GLY A 9 -2.94 -4.10 15.40
N PHE A 10 -3.52 -4.80 14.45
CA PHE A 10 -2.82 -5.75 13.57
C PHE A 10 -1.52 -5.19 12.96
N VAL A 11 -1.61 -4.07 12.24
CA VAL A 11 -0.46 -3.43 11.58
C VAL A 11 0.56 -2.90 12.59
N GLY A 12 0.09 -2.18 13.61
CA GLY A 12 0.99 -1.56 14.59
C GLY A 12 1.74 -2.58 15.43
N LYS A 13 1.08 -3.65 15.88
CA LYS A 13 1.73 -4.72 16.63
C LYS A 13 2.79 -5.44 15.78
N ALA A 14 2.46 -5.80 14.52
CA ALA A 14 3.43 -6.42 13.60
C ALA A 14 4.62 -5.49 13.34
N THR A 15 4.36 -4.20 13.11
CA THR A 15 5.39 -3.18 12.89
C THR A 15 6.32 -3.06 14.09
N GLY A 16 5.78 -2.79 15.28
CA GLY A 16 6.61 -2.57 16.47
C GLY A 16 7.38 -3.82 16.91
N SER A 17 6.71 -4.98 16.95
CA SER A 17 7.38 -6.24 17.31
C SER A 17 8.48 -6.61 16.31
N GLY A 18 8.25 -6.35 15.01
CA GLY A 18 9.27 -6.59 13.99
C GLY A 18 10.46 -5.62 14.10
N LEU A 19 10.21 -4.33 14.35
CA LEU A 19 11.28 -3.35 14.58
C LEU A 19 12.11 -3.71 15.81
N ALA A 20 11.49 -4.18 16.89
CA ALA A 20 12.20 -4.61 18.11
C ALA A 20 13.16 -5.78 17.81
N LYS A 21 12.77 -6.75 16.97
CA LYS A 21 13.65 -7.84 16.53
C LYS A 21 14.85 -7.37 15.71
N HIS A 22 14.75 -6.19 15.10
CA HIS A 22 15.83 -5.53 14.38
C HIS A 22 16.59 -4.52 15.25
N ASN A 23 16.66 -4.76 16.57
CA ASN A 23 17.42 -3.98 17.55
C ASN A 23 16.98 -2.50 17.65
N ASN A 24 15.69 -2.23 17.46
CA ASN A 24 15.12 -0.92 17.76
C ASN A 24 14.37 -0.96 19.09
N GLU A 25 14.40 0.13 19.83
CA GLU A 25 13.57 0.32 21.00
C GLU A 25 12.19 0.78 20.56
N VAL A 26 11.15 0.10 21.01
CA VAL A 26 9.77 0.38 20.59
C VAL A 26 8.91 0.76 21.78
N VAL A 27 8.20 1.87 21.61
CA VAL A 27 7.19 2.34 22.55
C VAL A 27 5.83 2.25 21.85
N PHE A 28 4.90 1.49 22.42
CA PHE A 28 3.55 1.43 21.90
C PHE A 28 2.64 2.43 22.60
N VAL A 29 1.73 3.05 21.84
CA VAL A 29 0.70 3.94 22.39
C VAL A 29 -0.64 3.55 21.80
N ASP A 30 -1.59 3.14 22.66
CA ASP A 30 -2.92 2.70 22.22
C ASP A 30 -4.02 3.15 23.19
N VAL A 31 -5.19 3.49 22.65
CA VAL A 31 -6.36 3.88 23.43
C VAL A 31 -7.04 2.68 24.12
N ASN A 32 -6.76 1.46 23.67
CA ASN A 32 -7.33 0.25 24.26
C ASN A 32 -6.47 -0.26 25.43
N PRO A 33 -6.95 -0.14 26.67
CA PRO A 33 -6.16 -0.52 27.85
C PRO A 33 -5.83 -2.03 27.89
N ARG A 34 -6.63 -2.88 27.25
CA ARG A 34 -6.35 -4.33 27.16
C ARG A 34 -5.14 -4.60 26.27
N LEU A 35 -5.02 -3.89 25.13
CA LEU A 35 -3.85 -4.01 24.25
C LEU A 35 -2.59 -3.48 24.95
N VAL A 36 -2.70 -2.36 25.67
CA VAL A 36 -1.58 -1.79 26.45
C VAL A 36 -1.10 -2.80 27.51
N ALA A 37 -2.03 -3.42 28.26
CA ALA A 37 -1.68 -4.42 29.28
C ALA A 37 -0.99 -5.65 28.63
N ALA A 38 -1.54 -6.18 27.57
CA ALA A 38 -0.96 -7.33 26.88
C ALA A 38 0.45 -7.05 26.32
N LEU A 39 0.69 -5.84 25.79
CA LEU A 39 2.01 -5.46 25.31
C LEU A 39 3.03 -5.32 26.47
N ARG A 40 2.60 -4.83 27.63
CA ARG A 40 3.43 -4.77 28.85
C ARG A 40 3.79 -6.17 29.35
N GLU A 41 2.83 -7.12 29.33
CA GLU A 41 3.06 -8.53 29.66
C GLU A 41 4.04 -9.19 28.69
N GLU A 42 4.04 -8.80 27.41
CA GLU A 42 5.01 -9.23 26.41
C GLU A 42 6.40 -8.57 26.56
N GLY A 43 6.57 -7.67 27.55
CA GLY A 43 7.84 -6.98 27.84
C GLY A 43 8.07 -5.70 27.05
N PHE A 44 7.07 -5.18 26.35
CA PHE A 44 7.17 -3.91 25.65
C PHE A 44 6.85 -2.71 26.55
N GLU A 45 7.51 -1.60 26.27
CA GLU A 45 7.10 -0.29 26.79
C GLU A 45 5.80 0.12 26.08
N ALA A 46 4.70 0.26 26.82
CA ALA A 46 3.39 0.57 26.25
C ALA A 46 2.59 1.50 27.14
N TYR A 47 1.90 2.46 26.54
CA TYR A 47 1.16 3.52 27.22
C TYR A 47 -0.24 3.73 26.66
N HIS A 48 -1.17 4.10 27.53
CA HIS A 48 -2.36 4.80 27.09
C HIS A 48 -1.97 6.26 26.68
N PRO A 49 -2.62 6.91 25.69
CA PRO A 49 -2.26 8.27 25.26
C PRO A 49 -2.23 9.31 26.38
N ARG A 50 -3.02 9.13 27.45
CA ARG A 50 -3.01 9.99 28.62
C ARG A 50 -1.75 9.84 29.50
N GLU A 51 -1.06 8.71 29.41
CA GLU A 51 0.17 8.42 30.14
C GLU A 51 1.41 8.87 29.35
N TYR A 52 1.33 8.89 28.00
CA TYR A 52 2.41 9.28 27.11
C TYR A 52 2.45 10.81 26.92
N GLN A 53 3.01 11.52 27.91
CA GLN A 53 2.95 12.97 28.01
C GLN A 53 4.00 13.72 27.16
N SER A 54 5.12 13.09 26.85
CA SER A 54 6.22 13.69 26.09
C SER A 54 6.78 12.75 25.03
N ILE A 55 7.33 13.31 23.97
CA ILE A 55 8.03 12.55 22.94
C ILE A 55 9.40 12.14 23.46
N THR A 56 9.61 10.84 23.65
CA THR A 56 10.87 10.25 24.09
C THR A 56 11.60 9.49 22.99
N THR A 57 11.06 9.52 21.78
CA THR A 57 11.48 8.75 20.61
C THR A 57 12.04 9.64 19.51
N GLU A 58 12.71 9.07 18.53
CA GLU A 58 13.25 9.77 17.35
C GLU A 58 12.21 9.81 16.21
N MET A 59 11.26 8.88 16.26
CA MET A 59 10.25 8.68 15.22
C MET A 59 8.91 8.25 15.83
N THR A 60 7.81 8.68 15.21
CA THR A 60 6.45 8.23 15.55
C THR A 60 5.77 7.67 14.30
N MET A 61 5.32 6.41 14.37
CA MET A 61 4.57 5.74 13.31
C MET A 61 3.09 5.67 13.66
N PHE A 62 2.23 6.18 12.77
CA PHE A 62 0.77 6.15 12.93
C PHE A 62 0.21 4.91 12.23
N CYS A 63 -0.19 3.93 13.02
CA CYS A 63 -0.76 2.65 12.58
C CYS A 63 -2.23 2.51 13.01
N VAL A 64 -2.93 3.62 13.14
CA VAL A 64 -4.32 3.66 13.59
C VAL A 64 -5.29 3.24 12.48
N PRO A 65 -6.47 2.69 12.82
CA PRO A 65 -7.45 2.31 11.81
C PRO A 65 -8.04 3.53 11.09
N THR A 66 -8.30 3.33 9.79
CA THR A 66 -8.98 4.28 8.91
C THR A 66 -10.18 3.59 8.26
N PRO A 67 -11.28 3.35 9.02
CA PRO A 67 -12.40 2.56 8.55
C PRO A 67 -13.13 3.22 7.40
N THR A 68 -13.76 2.40 6.54
CA THR A 68 -14.62 2.87 5.47
C THR A 68 -16.07 2.89 5.93
N VAL A 69 -16.74 4.04 5.81
CA VAL A 69 -18.17 4.18 6.04
C VAL A 69 -18.82 4.61 4.72
N GLY A 70 -19.72 3.78 4.22
CA GLY A 70 -20.25 3.92 2.86
C GLY A 70 -19.12 3.77 1.82
N LYS A 71 -18.83 4.85 1.09
CA LYS A 71 -17.76 4.90 0.08
C LYS A 71 -16.55 5.74 0.51
N ARG A 72 -16.50 6.20 1.78
CA ARG A 72 -15.49 7.15 2.24
C ARG A 72 -14.66 6.58 3.39
N ILE A 73 -13.36 6.71 3.29
CA ILE A 73 -12.44 6.43 4.39
C ILE A 73 -12.59 7.55 5.43
N GLN A 74 -12.80 7.15 6.69
CA GLN A 74 -12.89 8.06 7.83
C GLN A 74 -11.49 8.31 8.39
N LEU A 75 -11.15 9.57 8.61
CA LEU A 75 -9.82 9.98 9.05
C LEU A 75 -9.82 10.52 10.50
N ASP A 76 -10.95 10.44 11.21
CA ASP A 76 -11.09 11.10 12.51
C ASP A 76 -10.15 10.52 13.55
N ILE A 77 -10.00 9.19 13.61
CA ILE A 77 -9.05 8.52 14.50
C ILE A 77 -7.60 8.96 14.18
N LEU A 78 -7.25 9.04 12.90
CA LEU A 78 -5.93 9.52 12.50
C LEU A 78 -5.72 10.99 12.88
N LYS A 79 -6.73 11.84 12.68
CA LYS A 79 -6.67 13.26 13.08
C LYS A 79 -6.47 13.41 14.58
N GLU A 80 -7.19 12.65 15.41
CA GLU A 80 -7.02 12.65 16.86
C GLU A 80 -5.61 12.23 17.26
N ALA A 81 -5.09 11.14 16.68
CA ALA A 81 -3.73 10.66 16.94
C ALA A 81 -2.67 11.69 16.54
N VAL A 82 -2.82 12.31 15.36
CA VAL A 82 -1.94 13.36 14.87
C VAL A 82 -2.04 14.64 15.72
N THR A 83 -3.23 15.02 16.14
CA THR A 83 -3.45 16.17 17.04
C THR A 83 -2.71 15.96 18.36
N SER A 84 -2.91 14.83 18.99
CA SER A 84 -2.25 14.46 20.25
C SER A 84 -0.71 14.43 20.12
N PHE A 85 -0.19 13.95 19.00
CA PHE A 85 1.22 14.02 18.68
C PHE A 85 1.72 15.46 18.51
N ALA A 86 1.00 16.29 17.74
CA ALA A 86 1.39 17.65 17.42
C ALA A 86 1.42 18.55 18.70
N GLU A 87 0.52 18.31 19.66
CA GLU A 87 0.55 18.96 20.96
C GLU A 87 1.84 18.67 21.74
N ARG A 88 2.30 17.41 21.73
CA ARG A 88 3.57 17.02 22.35
C ARG A 88 4.78 17.53 21.57
N LEU A 89 4.68 17.59 20.25
CA LEU A 89 5.73 18.10 19.38
C LEU A 89 6.01 19.58 19.66
N LYS A 90 5.04 20.34 20.11
CA LYS A 90 5.17 21.77 20.45
C LYS A 90 6.33 22.05 21.41
N THR A 91 6.53 21.20 22.41
CA THR A 91 7.58 21.34 23.43
C THR A 91 8.82 20.47 23.16
N HIS A 92 8.83 19.75 22.06
CA HIS A 92 9.95 18.87 21.72
C HIS A 92 11.00 19.61 20.88
N ASP A 93 12.21 19.77 21.41
CA ASP A 93 13.25 20.60 20.79
C ASP A 93 14.16 19.89 19.79
N LYS A 94 14.03 18.56 19.67
CA LYS A 94 14.81 17.78 18.72
C LYS A 94 14.04 17.55 17.44
N TYR A 95 14.76 17.34 16.34
CA TYR A 95 14.14 16.92 15.08
C TYR A 95 13.49 15.55 15.25
N HIS A 96 12.24 15.43 14.84
CA HIS A 96 11.43 14.22 14.99
C HIS A 96 10.77 13.84 13.66
N VAL A 97 10.63 12.55 13.35
CA VAL A 97 9.98 12.11 12.11
C VAL A 97 8.62 11.51 12.40
N ALA A 98 7.59 12.10 11.79
CA ALA A 98 6.22 11.57 11.79
C ALA A 98 6.02 10.69 10.54
N VAL A 99 5.63 9.44 10.73
CA VAL A 99 5.43 8.46 9.64
C VAL A 99 3.98 8.01 9.63
N ILE A 100 3.27 8.27 8.54
CA ILE A 100 1.91 7.77 8.34
C ILE A 100 2.01 6.38 7.73
N ARG A 101 1.52 5.36 8.44
CA ARG A 101 1.43 3.97 7.97
C ARG A 101 0.00 3.51 7.69
N SER A 102 -0.97 4.19 8.26
CA SER A 102 -2.38 3.96 7.96
C SER A 102 -2.67 4.22 6.49
N THR A 103 -3.48 3.36 5.87
CA THR A 103 -3.95 3.60 4.50
C THR A 103 -4.88 4.82 4.48
N VAL A 104 -4.53 5.80 3.68
CA VAL A 104 -5.27 7.07 3.57
C VAL A 104 -5.52 7.41 2.09
N PRO A 105 -6.60 8.15 1.76
CA PRO A 105 -6.80 8.65 0.41
C PRO A 105 -5.61 9.47 -0.10
N PRO A 106 -5.31 9.45 -1.40
CA PRO A 106 -4.25 10.27 -1.99
C PRO A 106 -4.35 11.74 -1.57
N GLU A 107 -3.20 12.40 -1.41
CA GLU A 107 -3.01 13.79 -0.97
C GLU A 107 -3.35 14.04 0.53
N THR A 108 -3.74 13.04 1.30
CA THR A 108 -4.12 13.21 2.71
C THR A 108 -2.95 13.68 3.56
N THR A 109 -1.79 13.06 3.40
CA THR A 109 -0.61 13.37 4.23
C THR A 109 -0.17 14.82 4.02
N ARG A 110 -0.09 15.30 2.77
CA ARG A 110 0.29 16.68 2.49
C ARG A 110 -0.80 17.69 2.78
N LYS A 111 -2.05 17.42 2.37
CA LYS A 111 -3.13 18.42 2.43
C LYS A 111 -3.88 18.46 3.76
N LYS A 112 -3.81 17.38 4.56
CA LYS A 112 -4.55 17.30 5.84
C LYS A 112 -3.64 17.10 7.05
N VAL A 113 -2.70 16.12 6.99
CA VAL A 113 -1.84 15.80 8.12
C VAL A 113 -0.80 16.89 8.36
N LEU A 114 -0.07 17.27 7.32
CA LEU A 114 0.97 18.31 7.40
C LEU A 114 0.45 19.62 7.99
N PRO A 115 -0.61 20.26 7.45
CA PRO A 115 -1.12 21.51 8.00
C PRO A 115 -1.62 21.38 9.44
N LEU A 116 -2.17 20.21 9.80
CA LEU A 116 -2.64 19.95 11.16
C LEU A 116 -1.48 19.95 12.16
N ILE A 117 -0.38 19.22 11.83
CA ILE A 117 0.82 19.21 12.67
C ILE A 117 1.40 20.62 12.81
N GLU A 118 1.60 21.32 11.70
CA GLU A 118 2.18 22.68 11.72
C GLU A 118 1.32 23.67 12.53
N LYS A 119 0.00 23.65 12.33
CA LYS A 119 -0.94 24.53 13.02
C LYS A 119 -0.92 24.34 14.54
N ILE A 120 -0.88 23.09 15.01
CA ILE A 120 -0.97 22.79 16.44
C ILE A 120 0.39 22.96 17.11
N SER A 121 1.45 22.42 16.52
CA SER A 121 2.78 22.45 17.12
C SER A 121 3.49 23.79 16.99
N GLY A 122 3.12 24.60 15.99
CA GLY A 122 3.85 25.82 15.62
C GLY A 122 5.20 25.54 14.93
N LYS A 123 5.51 24.26 14.69
CA LYS A 123 6.76 23.79 14.03
C LYS A 123 6.60 23.67 12.55
N LYS A 124 7.71 23.63 11.80
CA LYS A 124 7.74 23.56 10.35
C LYS A 124 8.35 22.27 9.83
N ALA A 125 7.65 21.61 8.91
CA ALA A 125 8.17 20.44 8.23
C ALA A 125 9.45 20.74 7.45
N GLY A 126 10.35 19.76 7.39
CA GLY A 126 11.68 19.91 6.77
C GLY A 126 12.70 20.61 7.68
N LYS A 127 12.27 21.49 8.58
CA LYS A 127 13.11 22.20 9.53
C LYS A 127 13.09 21.56 10.91
N ASP A 128 11.93 21.56 11.54
CA ASP A 128 11.74 21.15 12.95
C ASP A 128 11.30 19.71 13.07
N PHE A 129 10.58 19.19 12.07
CA PHE A 129 10.16 17.78 11.98
C PHE A 129 10.17 17.30 10.52
N GLY A 130 10.24 15.98 10.34
CA GLY A 130 10.06 15.29 9.08
C GLY A 130 8.69 14.64 8.96
N LEU A 131 8.21 14.48 7.73
CA LEU A 131 6.95 13.80 7.44
C LEU A 131 7.15 12.77 6.33
N VAL A 132 6.67 11.56 6.56
CA VAL A 132 6.79 10.42 5.65
C VAL A 132 5.46 9.70 5.55
N MET A 133 5.11 9.26 4.36
CA MET A 133 4.08 8.25 4.10
C MET A 133 4.77 6.94 3.78
N GLN A 134 4.57 5.92 4.62
CA GLN A 134 5.14 4.60 4.42
C GLN A 134 4.03 3.55 4.39
N PRO A 135 3.53 3.16 3.22
CA PRO A 135 2.52 2.12 3.12
C PRO A 135 3.04 0.77 3.63
N GLU A 136 2.13 -0.08 4.07
CA GLU A 136 2.41 -1.45 4.47
C GLU A 136 1.78 -2.44 3.48
N TYR A 137 2.37 -3.63 3.36
CA TYR A 137 1.90 -4.70 2.47
C TYR A 137 1.70 -6.02 3.23
N LEU A 138 1.34 -5.90 4.51
CA LEU A 138 1.16 -7.04 5.41
C LEU A 138 -0.11 -7.81 5.06
N ARG A 139 0.03 -9.12 4.86
CA ARG A 139 -1.12 -10.02 4.70
C ARG A 139 -1.61 -10.47 6.06
N GLU A 140 -2.92 -10.48 6.26
CA GLU A 140 -3.54 -10.77 7.55
C GLU A 140 -3.04 -12.09 8.19
N ALA A 141 -2.92 -13.14 7.38
CA ALA A 141 -2.48 -14.46 7.85
C ALA A 141 -0.98 -14.54 8.19
N THR A 142 -0.13 -13.66 7.63
CA THR A 142 1.34 -13.78 7.70
C THR A 142 2.05 -12.48 8.10
N ALA A 143 1.33 -11.50 8.65
CA ALA A 143 1.84 -10.14 8.90
C ALA A 143 3.18 -10.07 9.64
N LYS A 144 3.39 -10.95 10.63
CA LYS A 144 4.64 -11.00 11.38
C LYS A 144 5.82 -11.39 10.47
N ALA A 145 5.65 -12.45 9.67
CA ALA A 145 6.66 -12.91 8.73
C ALA A 145 6.88 -11.89 7.59
N ASP A 146 5.78 -11.30 7.09
CA ASP A 146 5.83 -10.29 6.04
C ASP A 146 6.57 -9.02 6.50
N PHE A 147 6.43 -8.64 7.77
CA PHE A 147 7.17 -7.52 8.33
C PHE A 147 8.64 -7.85 8.60
N GLU A 148 8.95 -9.04 9.09
CA GLU A 148 10.32 -9.48 9.39
C GLU A 148 11.18 -9.64 8.13
N ARG A 149 10.55 -9.95 6.99
CA ARG A 149 11.19 -10.13 5.69
C ARG A 149 10.36 -9.47 4.59
N PRO A 150 10.26 -8.15 4.59
CA PRO A 150 9.52 -7.45 3.54
C PRO A 150 10.26 -7.63 2.22
N TRP A 151 9.51 -7.87 1.16
CA TRP A 151 10.10 -7.98 -0.18
C TRP A 151 10.38 -6.62 -0.83
N PHE A 152 9.79 -5.55 -0.29
CA PHE A 152 9.93 -4.19 -0.81
C PHE A 152 9.49 -3.17 0.25
N LEU A 153 10.14 -2.02 0.29
CA LEU A 153 9.79 -0.89 1.15
C LEU A 153 9.68 0.37 0.30
N LEU A 154 8.56 1.07 0.38
CA LEU A 154 8.34 2.35 -0.26
C LEU A 154 8.36 3.45 0.80
N ILE A 155 9.09 4.53 0.54
CA ILE A 155 9.21 5.68 1.42
C ILE A 155 8.75 6.92 0.67
N GLY A 156 7.51 7.35 0.90
CA GLY A 156 7.00 8.64 0.45
C GLY A 156 7.50 9.74 1.37
N GLU A 157 8.39 10.59 0.90
CA GLU A 157 9.08 11.57 1.73
C GLU A 157 8.61 13.00 1.44
N TYR A 158 8.47 13.81 2.50
CA TYR A 158 8.28 15.25 2.34
C TYR A 158 9.58 15.91 1.89
N ASP A 159 10.70 15.48 2.44
CA ASP A 159 12.05 15.91 2.13
C ASP A 159 13.07 14.75 2.34
N LYS A 160 14.24 14.88 1.72
CA LYS A 160 15.31 13.89 1.76
C LYS A 160 15.82 13.55 3.17
N LYS A 161 15.73 14.49 4.11
CA LYS A 161 16.18 14.26 5.49
C LYS A 161 15.22 13.30 6.22
N SER A 162 13.91 13.50 6.04
CA SER A 162 12.90 12.62 6.62
C SER A 162 12.93 11.21 6.00
N GLY A 163 13.08 11.10 4.67
CA GLY A 163 13.20 9.83 3.99
C GLY A 163 14.41 9.02 4.45
N ARG A 164 15.60 9.63 4.51
CA ARG A 164 16.84 8.98 4.99
C ARG A 164 16.75 8.53 6.45
N ALA A 165 15.99 9.23 7.29
CA ALA A 165 15.79 8.81 8.68
C ALA A 165 14.98 7.51 8.75
N VAL A 166 13.95 7.36 7.89
CA VAL A 166 13.18 6.11 7.79
C VAL A 166 14.01 5.01 7.12
N GLU A 167 14.73 5.30 6.05
CA GLU A 167 15.65 4.36 5.42
C GLU A 167 16.65 3.77 6.43
N LYS A 168 17.25 4.61 7.28
CA LYS A 168 18.16 4.19 8.34
C LYS A 168 17.51 3.19 9.31
N LEU A 169 16.23 3.36 9.65
CA LEU A 169 15.48 2.45 10.50
C LEU A 169 15.41 1.04 9.91
N TYR A 170 15.30 0.94 8.58
CA TYR A 170 15.17 -0.34 7.87
C TYR A 170 16.48 -0.91 7.33
N LYS A 171 17.62 -0.29 7.62
CA LYS A 171 18.95 -0.74 7.09
C LYS A 171 19.25 -2.21 7.35
N SER A 172 18.82 -2.75 8.49
CA SER A 172 19.06 -4.16 8.88
C SER A 172 18.15 -5.17 8.19
N PHE A 173 17.12 -4.71 7.46
CA PHE A 173 16.16 -5.62 6.81
C PHE A 173 16.68 -6.21 5.50
N ASN A 174 17.73 -5.62 4.92
CA ASN A 174 18.33 -6.06 3.65
C ASN A 174 17.29 -6.23 2.53
N THR A 175 16.44 -5.24 2.38
CA THR A 175 15.28 -5.23 1.47
C THR A 175 15.41 -4.03 0.53
N PRO A 176 15.03 -4.15 -0.75
CA PRO A 176 14.98 -3.01 -1.67
C PRO A 176 14.11 -1.88 -1.11
N ILE A 177 14.64 -0.67 -1.13
CA ILE A 177 13.97 0.55 -0.68
C ILE A 177 13.88 1.51 -1.85
N GLU A 178 12.68 2.05 -2.08
CA GLU A 178 12.45 3.08 -3.08
C GLU A 178 11.90 4.34 -2.42
N HIS A 179 12.34 5.50 -2.91
CA HIS A 179 11.89 6.81 -2.45
C HIS A 179 11.00 7.48 -3.49
N CYS A 180 9.90 8.06 -3.02
CA CYS A 180 8.96 8.77 -3.87
C CYS A 180 8.34 9.96 -3.10
N THR A 181 7.39 10.66 -3.71
CA THR A 181 6.60 11.70 -3.04
C THR A 181 5.58 11.09 -2.07
N LEU A 182 5.05 11.89 -1.16
CA LEU A 182 3.98 11.47 -0.25
C LEU A 182 2.76 10.92 -1.01
N GLU A 183 2.39 11.61 -2.08
CA GLU A 183 1.25 11.31 -2.92
C GLU A 183 1.42 10.00 -3.71
N GLU A 184 2.62 9.78 -4.25
CA GLU A 184 2.95 8.55 -4.96
C GLU A 184 2.90 7.32 -4.03
N ALA A 185 3.39 7.47 -2.79
CA ALA A 185 3.29 6.40 -1.80
C ALA A 185 1.84 6.10 -1.40
N GLU A 186 1.00 7.12 -1.25
CA GLU A 186 -0.42 6.95 -0.95
C GLU A 186 -1.15 6.22 -2.08
N ILE A 187 -1.00 6.67 -3.33
CA ILE A 187 -1.70 6.07 -4.47
C ILE A 187 -1.17 4.67 -4.79
N GLN A 188 0.14 4.43 -4.64
CA GLN A 188 0.73 3.12 -4.90
C GLN A 188 0.08 2.01 -4.04
N LYS A 189 -0.25 2.29 -2.77
CA LYS A 189 -0.97 1.33 -1.92
C LYS A 189 -2.32 0.91 -2.53
N TYR A 190 -3.04 1.85 -3.14
CA TYR A 190 -4.30 1.54 -3.82
C TYR A 190 -4.07 0.74 -5.09
N VAL A 191 -3.10 1.13 -5.91
CA VAL A 191 -2.75 0.39 -7.14
C VAL A 191 -2.42 -1.06 -6.79
N HIS A 192 -1.58 -1.30 -5.76
CA HIS A 192 -1.23 -2.63 -5.27
C HIS A 192 -2.48 -3.45 -4.86
N ASN A 193 -3.32 -2.89 -4.01
CA ASN A 193 -4.48 -3.61 -3.49
C ASN A 193 -5.55 -3.83 -4.56
N VAL A 194 -5.79 -2.83 -5.43
CA VAL A 194 -6.78 -2.91 -6.51
C VAL A 194 -6.34 -3.92 -7.56
N TYR A 195 -5.04 -3.96 -7.94
CA TYR A 195 -4.52 -4.99 -8.83
C TYR A 195 -4.80 -6.41 -8.31
N ASN A 196 -4.52 -6.65 -7.01
CA ASN A 196 -4.83 -7.94 -6.39
C ASN A 196 -6.34 -8.26 -6.45
N ALA A 197 -7.19 -7.27 -6.17
CA ALA A 197 -8.64 -7.44 -6.24
C ALA A 197 -9.13 -7.77 -7.64
N VAL A 198 -8.62 -7.07 -8.68
CA VAL A 198 -8.95 -7.34 -10.09
C VAL A 198 -8.51 -8.74 -10.49
N LYS A 199 -7.28 -9.14 -10.13
CA LYS A 199 -6.77 -10.49 -10.42
C LYS A 199 -7.65 -11.58 -9.80
N ILE A 200 -8.02 -11.43 -8.53
CA ILE A 200 -8.91 -12.38 -7.84
C ILE A 200 -10.29 -12.42 -8.50
N ALA A 201 -10.86 -11.26 -8.80
CA ALA A 201 -12.17 -11.16 -9.42
C ALA A 201 -12.20 -11.81 -10.81
N PHE A 202 -11.17 -11.59 -11.64
CA PHE A 202 -11.02 -12.23 -12.94
C PHE A 202 -11.02 -13.76 -12.84
N PHE A 203 -10.19 -14.33 -11.97
CA PHE A 203 -10.16 -15.79 -11.80
C PHE A 203 -11.44 -16.35 -11.20
N ASN A 204 -12.15 -15.59 -10.36
CA ASN A 204 -13.47 -16.00 -9.85
C ASN A 204 -14.51 -16.03 -10.96
N GLU A 205 -14.55 -15.02 -11.83
CA GLU A 205 -15.45 -14.97 -12.99
C GLU A 205 -15.18 -16.15 -13.93
N MET A 206 -13.92 -16.41 -14.30
CA MET A 206 -13.52 -17.56 -15.10
C MET A 206 -13.90 -18.89 -14.44
N ARG A 207 -13.68 -19.03 -13.13
CA ARG A 207 -14.03 -20.24 -12.39
C ARG A 207 -15.51 -20.58 -12.46
N ILE A 208 -16.38 -19.57 -12.38
CA ILE A 208 -17.84 -19.76 -12.48
C ILE A 208 -18.19 -20.29 -13.87
N ALA A 209 -17.65 -19.70 -14.95
CA ALA A 209 -17.90 -20.13 -16.32
C ALA A 209 -17.42 -21.57 -16.57
N LEU A 210 -16.18 -21.88 -16.15
CA LEU A 210 -15.58 -23.22 -16.32
C LEU A 210 -16.37 -24.31 -15.54
N LYS A 211 -16.78 -24.00 -14.30
CA LYS A 211 -17.59 -24.90 -13.47
C LYS A 211 -18.94 -25.18 -14.12
N LYS A 212 -19.59 -24.20 -14.73
CA LYS A 212 -20.87 -24.36 -15.44
C LYS A 212 -20.75 -25.36 -16.61
N LYS A 213 -19.56 -25.45 -17.21
CA LYS A 213 -19.24 -26.41 -18.28
C LYS A 213 -18.70 -27.75 -17.77
N GLY A 214 -18.52 -27.95 -16.46
CA GLY A 214 -17.92 -29.15 -15.90
C GLY A 214 -16.40 -29.26 -16.13
N TRP A 215 -15.73 -28.17 -16.48
CA TRP A 215 -14.29 -28.16 -16.71
C TRP A 215 -13.49 -27.91 -15.42
N ASP A 216 -12.29 -28.52 -15.35
CA ASP A 216 -11.40 -28.34 -14.18
C ASP A 216 -10.68 -26.98 -14.22
N ALA A 217 -11.23 -26.02 -13.47
CA ALA A 217 -10.67 -24.70 -13.37
C ALA A 217 -9.26 -24.68 -12.76
N ASN A 218 -8.94 -25.59 -11.83
CA ASN A 218 -7.61 -25.60 -11.23
C ASN A 218 -6.54 -26.02 -12.25
N LYS A 219 -6.82 -27.06 -13.04
CA LYS A 219 -5.93 -27.48 -14.11
C LYS A 219 -5.68 -26.36 -15.13
N ILE A 220 -6.75 -25.66 -15.53
CA ILE A 220 -6.68 -24.56 -16.51
C ILE A 220 -5.86 -23.39 -15.91
N PHE A 221 -6.11 -23.02 -14.64
CA PHE A 221 -5.40 -21.90 -14.01
C PHE A 221 -3.94 -22.20 -13.73
N HIS A 222 -3.57 -23.44 -13.43
CA HIS A 222 -2.16 -23.85 -13.35
C HIS A 222 -1.46 -23.67 -14.70
N ALA A 223 -2.07 -24.17 -15.77
CA ALA A 223 -1.50 -23.98 -17.11
C ALA A 223 -1.40 -22.50 -17.50
N THR A 224 -2.38 -21.67 -17.10
CA THR A 224 -2.35 -20.22 -17.31
C THR A 224 -1.21 -19.57 -16.53
N ALA A 225 -0.97 -19.99 -15.29
CA ALA A 225 0.12 -19.43 -14.48
C ALA A 225 1.50 -19.64 -15.12
N GLU A 226 1.71 -20.78 -15.79
CA GLU A 226 2.97 -21.11 -16.46
C GLU A 226 3.10 -20.46 -17.84
N SER A 227 1.97 -20.30 -18.57
CA SER A 227 1.99 -19.86 -19.98
C SER A 227 1.75 -18.36 -20.18
N CYS A 228 1.07 -17.69 -19.25
CA CYS A 228 0.71 -16.29 -19.37
C CYS A 228 1.85 -15.37 -18.90
N GLU A 229 2.43 -14.60 -19.80
CA GLU A 229 3.52 -13.67 -19.47
C GLU A 229 3.17 -12.72 -18.34
N GLY A 230 1.95 -12.20 -18.29
CA GLY A 230 1.46 -11.35 -17.19
C GLY A 230 1.40 -12.02 -15.81
N MET A 231 1.69 -13.32 -15.72
CA MET A 231 1.77 -14.07 -14.45
C MET A 231 3.19 -14.21 -13.91
N TRP A 232 4.19 -14.30 -14.78
CA TRP A 232 5.59 -14.53 -14.40
C TRP A 232 6.52 -13.36 -14.71
N ASN A 233 6.17 -12.49 -15.66
CA ASN A 233 6.92 -11.26 -15.95
C ASN A 233 6.28 -10.08 -15.19
N ALA A 234 6.89 -9.63 -14.13
CA ALA A 234 6.39 -8.55 -13.28
C ALA A 234 6.24 -7.20 -14.03
N LEU A 235 6.97 -7.01 -15.13
CA LEU A 235 6.95 -5.77 -15.92
C LEU A 235 5.95 -5.80 -17.07
N TYR A 236 5.31 -6.96 -17.33
CA TYR A 236 4.32 -7.06 -18.40
C TYR A 236 3.09 -6.19 -18.14
N GLY A 237 2.76 -5.33 -19.07
CA GLY A 237 1.57 -4.48 -19.05
C GLY A 237 1.67 -3.24 -18.14
N ILE A 238 2.81 -2.97 -17.47
CA ILE A 238 2.95 -1.78 -16.62
C ILE A 238 3.60 -0.58 -17.32
N ARG A 239 4.19 -0.77 -18.49
CA ARG A 239 4.72 0.33 -19.30
C ARG A 239 3.58 1.01 -20.06
N ASP A 240 3.77 2.29 -20.44
CA ASP A 240 2.81 3.04 -21.24
C ASP A 240 2.84 2.57 -22.71
N TYR A 241 2.16 1.46 -22.98
CA TYR A 241 1.99 0.92 -24.34
C TYR A 241 0.72 1.42 -25.03
N GLY A 242 -0.10 2.21 -24.34
CA GLY A 242 -1.44 2.54 -24.82
C GLY A 242 -2.42 1.36 -24.71
N PRO A 243 -3.50 1.37 -25.53
CA PRO A 243 -4.46 0.27 -25.56
C PRO A 243 -3.80 -1.01 -26.03
N PHE A 244 -4.26 -2.16 -25.50
CA PHE A 244 -3.79 -3.44 -26.04
C PHE A 244 -4.29 -3.62 -27.48
N ASP A 245 -3.39 -4.08 -28.35
CA ASP A 245 -3.57 -4.23 -29.78
C ASP A 245 -2.93 -5.56 -30.27
N GLY A 246 -2.75 -5.69 -31.55
CA GLY A 246 -2.18 -6.86 -32.19
C GLY A 246 -3.22 -7.89 -32.64
N SER A 247 -2.75 -9.05 -33.06
CA SER A 247 -3.62 -10.09 -33.66
C SER A 247 -4.34 -10.96 -32.63
N CYS A 248 -3.81 -11.06 -31.41
CA CYS A 248 -4.29 -12.02 -30.41
C CYS A 248 -5.25 -11.38 -29.39
N LEU A 249 -4.81 -10.38 -28.62
CA LEU A 249 -5.59 -9.89 -27.48
C LEU A 249 -6.97 -9.34 -27.90
N PRO A 250 -7.11 -8.47 -28.94
CA PRO A 250 -8.42 -8.00 -29.36
C PRO A 250 -9.32 -9.11 -29.92
N LYS A 251 -8.74 -10.09 -30.61
CA LYS A 251 -9.50 -11.21 -31.18
C LYS A 251 -10.01 -12.14 -30.09
N ASP A 252 -9.13 -12.57 -29.18
CA ASP A 252 -9.46 -13.60 -28.20
C ASP A 252 -10.39 -13.05 -27.10
N THR A 253 -10.26 -11.77 -26.72
CA THR A 253 -11.20 -11.14 -25.79
C THR A 253 -12.62 -11.07 -26.33
N ARG A 254 -12.78 -10.70 -27.62
CA ARG A 254 -14.09 -10.65 -28.28
C ARG A 254 -14.68 -12.05 -28.46
N ALA A 255 -13.87 -13.01 -28.93
CA ALA A 255 -14.31 -14.38 -29.11
C ALA A 255 -14.81 -15.04 -27.81
N LEU A 256 -14.16 -14.73 -26.69
CA LEU A 256 -14.61 -15.25 -25.40
C LEU A 256 -15.91 -14.60 -24.91
N LEU A 257 -16.13 -13.31 -25.19
CA LEU A 257 -17.40 -12.64 -24.92
C LEU A 257 -18.55 -13.29 -25.72
N GLU A 258 -18.38 -13.45 -27.03
CA GLU A 258 -19.35 -14.10 -27.93
C GLU A 258 -19.66 -15.53 -27.46
N TRP A 259 -18.63 -16.32 -27.16
CA TRP A 259 -18.81 -17.66 -26.60
C TRP A 259 -19.60 -17.65 -25.29
N GLY A 260 -19.38 -16.63 -24.44
CA GLY A 260 -20.14 -16.44 -23.20
C GLY A 260 -21.62 -16.24 -23.48
N GLU A 261 -21.98 -15.36 -24.42
CA GLU A 261 -23.36 -15.07 -24.83
C GLU A 261 -24.04 -16.34 -25.36
N GLU A 262 -23.40 -17.07 -26.27
CA GLU A 262 -23.90 -18.35 -26.81
C GLU A 262 -24.16 -19.42 -25.73
N ASN A 263 -23.42 -19.35 -24.61
CA ASN A 263 -23.53 -20.28 -23.50
C ASN A 263 -24.30 -19.74 -22.29
N ASN A 264 -25.01 -18.61 -22.46
CA ASN A 264 -25.79 -17.93 -21.43
C ASN A 264 -24.92 -17.59 -20.19
N PHE A 265 -23.72 -17.11 -20.44
CA PHE A 265 -22.81 -16.63 -19.41
C PHE A 265 -22.31 -15.22 -19.74
N TYR A 266 -22.44 -14.27 -18.81
CA TYR A 266 -21.98 -12.91 -18.97
C TYR A 266 -20.63 -12.70 -18.27
N PHE A 267 -19.61 -12.32 -19.04
CA PHE A 267 -18.30 -11.96 -18.55
C PHE A 267 -18.21 -10.45 -18.28
N GLY A 268 -18.63 -10.02 -17.11
CA GLY A 268 -18.73 -8.61 -16.77
C GLY A 268 -17.41 -7.87 -16.70
N ILE A 269 -16.37 -8.53 -16.17
CA ILE A 269 -15.00 -7.97 -16.11
C ILE A 269 -14.42 -7.87 -17.49
N LEU A 270 -14.51 -8.93 -18.29
CA LEU A 270 -13.95 -8.95 -19.64
C LEU A 270 -14.63 -7.93 -20.56
N ASP A 271 -15.96 -7.79 -20.46
CA ASP A 271 -16.73 -6.77 -21.19
C ASP A 271 -16.19 -5.36 -20.88
N LYS A 272 -15.98 -5.05 -19.58
CA LYS A 272 -15.40 -3.77 -19.17
C LYS A 272 -13.95 -3.57 -19.60
N VAL A 273 -13.15 -4.60 -19.63
CA VAL A 273 -11.77 -4.55 -20.15
C VAL A 273 -11.77 -4.14 -21.63
N VAL A 274 -12.65 -4.73 -22.45
CA VAL A 274 -12.78 -4.39 -23.87
C VAL A 274 -13.33 -2.96 -24.05
N GLU A 275 -14.34 -2.57 -23.28
CA GLU A 275 -14.89 -1.22 -23.30
C GLU A 275 -13.82 -0.16 -22.99
N GLU A 276 -13.05 -0.36 -21.91
CA GLU A 276 -12.00 0.58 -21.51
C GLU A 276 -10.85 0.64 -22.54
N ASN A 277 -10.49 -0.49 -23.15
CA ASN A 277 -9.50 -0.49 -24.23
C ASN A 277 -9.92 0.39 -25.40
N VAL A 278 -11.19 0.30 -25.83
CA VAL A 278 -11.76 1.15 -26.89
C VAL A 278 -11.78 2.63 -26.50
N LYS A 279 -12.05 2.95 -25.23
CA LYS A 279 -11.97 4.34 -24.75
C LYS A 279 -10.54 4.88 -24.83
N HIS A 280 -9.55 4.09 -24.44
CA HIS A 280 -8.14 4.47 -24.55
C HIS A 280 -7.72 4.71 -26.00
N GLU A 281 -8.16 3.87 -26.95
CA GLU A 281 -7.92 4.11 -28.38
C GLU A 281 -8.43 5.46 -28.85
N ARG A 282 -9.62 5.88 -28.38
CA ARG A 282 -10.22 7.18 -28.70
C ARG A 282 -9.48 8.36 -28.08
N LEU A 283 -9.06 8.21 -26.82
CA LEU A 283 -8.38 9.27 -26.06
C LEU A 283 -6.97 9.55 -26.59
N LEU A 284 -6.23 8.50 -26.97
CA LEU A 284 -4.84 8.62 -27.41
C LEU A 284 -4.71 8.97 -28.91
N GLY A 285 -5.83 8.96 -29.64
CA GLY A 285 -5.86 9.14 -31.10
C GLY A 285 -5.27 7.93 -31.83
N ARG A 286 -5.78 7.62 -33.02
CA ARG A 286 -5.42 6.45 -33.85
C ARG A 286 -3.94 6.39 -34.31
N ASN A 287 -3.07 7.30 -33.89
CA ASN A 287 -1.71 7.47 -34.41
C ASN A 287 -0.60 6.88 -33.55
N LYS A 288 -0.89 6.28 -32.39
CA LYS A 288 0.11 5.52 -31.64
C LYS A 288 -0.18 4.02 -31.75
N LYS A 289 0.17 3.42 -32.88
CA LYS A 289 0.37 1.96 -32.98
C LYS A 289 1.66 1.63 -32.22
N VAL A 290 1.56 1.33 -30.96
CA VAL A 290 2.64 0.69 -30.22
C VAL A 290 2.40 -0.82 -30.37
N SER A 291 3.10 -1.46 -31.30
CA SER A 291 3.02 -2.91 -31.44
C SER A 291 3.61 -3.55 -30.18
N VAL A 292 2.89 -4.50 -29.61
CA VAL A 292 3.29 -5.33 -28.44
C VAL A 292 4.54 -6.18 -28.74
N ASN A 293 5.09 -6.14 -29.95
CA ASN A 293 6.24 -6.91 -30.40
C ASN A 293 7.63 -6.40 -29.95
N HIS A 294 7.71 -5.47 -29.01
CA HIS A 294 9.00 -5.00 -28.48
C HIS A 294 9.26 -5.48 -27.04
N ILE A 295 9.20 -6.79 -26.84
CA ILE A 295 9.80 -7.45 -25.66
C ILE A 295 11.18 -7.98 -26.04
N ALA A 296 12.01 -7.16 -26.63
CA ALA A 296 13.43 -7.38 -26.71
C ALA A 296 14.10 -6.18 -26.05
N ASN A 297 14.40 -6.30 -24.79
CA ASN A 297 15.48 -5.68 -24.01
C ASN A 297 15.07 -5.52 -22.53
N VAL A 298 15.22 -6.63 -21.81
CA VAL A 298 15.14 -6.65 -20.33
C VAL A 298 16.48 -6.22 -19.71
N GLU A 299 17.41 -5.65 -20.47
CA GLU A 299 18.78 -5.39 -19.98
C GLU A 299 19.07 -3.95 -19.56
N SER A 300 18.06 -3.10 -19.35
CA SER A 300 18.33 -1.75 -18.81
C SER A 300 17.14 -1.22 -17.99
N LEU A 301 17.08 -1.65 -16.74
CA LEU A 301 16.50 -0.90 -15.61
C LEU A 301 17.36 -1.13 -14.38
#